data_14d3c9824948cdd56e1a191cb63cf23d
#
_entry.id   14d3c9824948cdd56e1a191cb63cf23d
#
_cell.length_a   1.000
_cell.length_b   1.000
_cell.length_c   1.000
_cell.angle_alpha   90.00
_cell.angle_beta   90.00
_cell.angle_gamma   90.00
#
_symmetry.space_group_name_H-M   'P 1'
#
loop_
_entity.id
_entity.type
_entity.pdbx_description
1 polymer ?
#
loop_
_entity_poly.entity_id
_entity_poly.type
_entity_poly.pdbx_seq_one_letter_code
_entity_poly.pdbx_strand_id
1 'polypeptide(L)'
;YVPAQYDASKPACSMIVQDGLGKAKSWKLPTVLDNLIHKGDIPVQIGIFVSPGVVPAANENAQARYNRSFEYDGMGDRYARFLLEEIIPEVSKSYNLSTDPNDRLIAGSSSGAICAFTAAWERPNEFRRVFSAVGTYVSLQGGDEYPSLVRKFENKPIRVFLQDGSNDLDIYAGSWWVANQAMLSSLKFSGYDVAHVWGEGGHNGKHSTAIMPDALRWLWRDYPEQIKPGAPPERRTELLIPGEDWELVSSGHQYTDSPAVNAAGEVFFADRETGDIHVVKLDGQVSKFTNAGTGIGGLMFGADGLLYGCHRGEKSIVRLNAKGEKETVVADTTCN
;
A
#
# COMPACT_ATOMS: atom_id res chain seq x y z
N TYR A 1 21.42 18.35 -9.71
CA TYR A 1 21.39 19.70 -9.17
C TYR A 1 22.02 19.72 -7.79
N VAL A 2 22.93 20.64 -7.57
CA VAL A 2 23.59 20.83 -6.27
C VAL A 2 23.38 22.29 -5.87
N PRO A 3 22.76 22.59 -4.72
CA PRO A 3 22.56 23.98 -4.28
C PRO A 3 23.86 24.63 -3.83
N ALA A 4 23.93 25.95 -3.89
CA ALA A 4 25.11 26.71 -3.45
C ALA A 4 25.43 26.51 -1.94
N GLN A 5 24.45 26.11 -1.14
CA GLN A 5 24.57 25.84 0.30
C GLN A 5 25.06 24.43 0.62
N TYR A 6 25.35 23.60 -0.40
CA TYR A 6 25.88 22.26 -0.17
C TYR A 6 27.28 22.33 0.48
N ASP A 7 27.43 21.51 1.53
CA ASP A 7 28.67 21.36 2.28
C ASP A 7 29.04 19.87 2.30
N ALA A 8 30.11 19.50 1.62
CA ALA A 8 30.57 18.12 1.51
C ALA A 8 30.92 17.46 2.86
N SER A 9 31.16 18.25 3.91
CA SER A 9 31.41 17.74 5.25
C SER A 9 30.17 17.24 5.98
N LYS A 10 28.97 17.56 5.45
CA LYS A 10 27.67 17.19 6.03
C LYS A 10 26.85 16.37 5.04
N PRO A 11 26.17 15.29 5.51
CA PRO A 11 25.25 14.56 4.65
C PRO A 11 24.10 15.47 4.19
N ALA A 12 23.86 15.54 2.88
CA ALA A 12 22.76 16.31 2.30
C ALA A 12 21.51 15.44 2.10
N CYS A 13 20.34 16.03 2.29
CA CYS A 13 19.10 15.40 1.83
C CYS A 13 19.09 15.20 0.32
N SER A 14 18.18 14.39 -0.20
CA SER A 14 18.03 14.17 -1.63
C SER A 14 16.58 14.26 -2.09
N MET A 15 16.40 14.80 -3.30
CA MET A 15 15.13 14.75 -4.03
C MET A 15 15.34 14.02 -5.35
N ILE A 16 14.73 12.82 -5.46
CA ILE A 16 14.82 12.01 -6.67
C ILE A 16 13.56 12.25 -7.51
N VAL A 17 13.75 12.58 -8.78
CA VAL A 17 12.66 12.99 -9.68
C VAL A 17 12.71 12.19 -10.96
N GLN A 18 11.61 11.55 -11.30
CA GLN A 18 11.42 10.80 -12.53
C GLN A 18 11.31 11.74 -13.74
N ASP A 19 11.51 11.18 -14.95
CA ASP A 19 11.50 11.89 -16.25
C ASP A 19 12.65 12.88 -16.44
N GLY A 20 13.72 12.77 -15.67
CA GLY A 20 15.02 13.39 -15.92
C GLY A 20 15.04 14.91 -16.00
N LEU A 21 15.98 15.44 -16.77
CA LEU A 21 16.18 16.89 -16.93
C LEU A 21 14.98 17.61 -17.57
N GLY A 22 14.17 16.89 -18.37
CA GLY A 22 12.94 17.45 -18.94
C GLY A 22 11.96 17.85 -17.84
N LYS A 23 11.80 16.99 -16.82
CA LYS A 23 10.94 17.25 -15.67
C LYS A 23 11.53 18.35 -14.77
N ALA A 24 12.83 18.31 -14.51
CA ALA A 24 13.50 19.37 -13.77
C ALA A 24 13.24 20.77 -14.36
N LYS A 25 13.33 20.87 -15.68
CA LYS A 25 13.07 22.12 -16.42
C LYS A 25 11.60 22.51 -16.40
N SER A 26 10.69 21.59 -16.68
CA SER A 26 9.24 21.88 -16.73
C SER A 26 8.68 22.28 -15.38
N TRP A 27 9.16 21.71 -14.30
CA TRP A 27 8.79 22.06 -12.92
C TRP A 27 9.62 23.22 -12.33
N LYS A 28 10.58 23.77 -13.11
CA LYS A 28 11.51 24.83 -12.66
C LYS A 28 12.23 24.46 -11.34
N LEU A 29 12.51 23.18 -11.14
CA LEU A 29 12.99 22.67 -9.86
C LEU A 29 14.28 23.31 -9.37
N PRO A 30 15.33 23.55 -10.19
CA PRO A 30 16.52 24.24 -9.70
C PRO A 30 16.19 25.59 -9.04
N THR A 31 15.38 26.42 -9.70
CA THR A 31 14.95 27.71 -9.16
C THR A 31 14.10 27.61 -7.91
N VAL A 32 13.18 26.63 -7.86
CA VAL A 32 12.33 26.40 -6.69
C VAL A 32 13.17 25.96 -5.50
N LEU A 33 14.09 25.01 -5.70
CA LEU A 33 14.99 24.50 -4.66
C LEU A 33 15.93 25.60 -4.16
N ASP A 34 16.57 26.37 -5.06
CA ASP A 34 17.42 27.49 -4.68
C ASP A 34 16.70 28.49 -3.76
N ASN A 35 15.48 28.88 -4.14
CA ASN A 35 14.70 29.83 -3.36
C ASN A 35 14.27 29.28 -1.99
N LEU A 36 13.81 28.02 -1.93
CA LEU A 36 13.33 27.43 -0.68
C LEU A 36 14.48 27.12 0.29
N ILE A 37 15.61 26.62 -0.22
CA ILE A 37 16.81 26.34 0.57
C ILE A 37 17.41 27.65 1.08
N HIS A 38 17.49 28.68 0.22
CA HIS A 38 18.02 30.00 0.63
C HIS A 38 17.20 30.64 1.76
N LYS A 39 15.87 30.44 1.73
CA LYS A 39 14.97 30.95 2.78
C LYS A 39 14.96 30.09 4.05
N GLY A 40 15.55 28.91 4.01
CA GLY A 40 15.47 27.93 5.10
C GLY A 40 14.09 27.25 5.23
N ASP A 41 13.26 27.32 4.19
CA ASP A 41 11.93 26.70 4.15
C ASP A 41 11.99 25.16 4.04
N ILE A 42 13.08 24.66 3.44
CA ILE A 42 13.38 23.23 3.29
C ILE A 42 14.88 22.99 3.55
N PRO A 43 15.30 21.76 3.92
CA PRO A 43 16.71 21.45 4.12
C PRO A 43 17.53 21.55 2.83
N VAL A 44 18.84 21.67 2.99
CA VAL A 44 19.79 21.54 1.89
C VAL A 44 19.65 20.16 1.28
N GLN A 45 19.31 20.08 0.00
CA GLN A 45 19.10 18.82 -0.69
C GLN A 45 19.66 18.82 -2.11
N ILE A 46 20.16 17.68 -2.55
CA ILE A 46 20.63 17.44 -3.91
C ILE A 46 19.49 16.90 -4.75
N GLY A 47 19.26 17.49 -5.93
CA GLY A 47 18.27 17.02 -6.90
C GLY A 47 18.87 15.99 -7.86
N ILE A 48 18.31 14.78 -7.88
CA ILE A 48 18.71 13.66 -8.74
C ILE A 48 17.59 13.42 -9.76
N PHE A 49 17.87 13.67 -11.05
CA PHE A 49 16.88 13.62 -12.12
C PHE A 49 17.13 12.40 -13.00
N VAL A 50 16.26 11.38 -12.90
CA VAL A 50 16.45 10.08 -13.54
C VAL A 50 15.52 9.95 -14.74
N SER A 51 16.09 9.81 -15.94
CA SER A 51 15.32 9.54 -17.15
C SER A 51 15.04 8.05 -17.30
N PRO A 52 13.88 7.66 -17.84
CA PRO A 52 13.65 6.26 -18.19
C PRO A 52 14.55 5.82 -19.35
N GLY A 53 14.82 4.53 -19.43
CA GLY A 53 15.64 3.96 -20.48
C GLY A 53 14.98 4.04 -21.84
N VAL A 54 15.84 4.20 -22.85
CA VAL A 54 15.45 4.14 -24.27
C VAL A 54 16.41 3.19 -24.99
N VAL A 55 15.86 2.17 -25.63
CA VAL A 55 16.63 1.32 -26.53
C VAL A 55 16.58 1.96 -27.92
N PRO A 56 17.71 2.39 -28.48
CA PRO A 56 17.73 3.01 -29.79
C PRO A 56 17.17 2.11 -30.87
N ALA A 57 16.66 2.70 -31.95
CA ALA A 57 16.27 1.96 -33.15
C ALA A 57 17.45 1.19 -33.71
N ALA A 58 17.26 -0.07 -34.09
CA ALA A 58 18.32 -0.92 -34.63
C ALA A 58 18.75 -0.50 -36.05
N ASN A 59 17.88 0.19 -36.80
CA ASN A 59 18.10 0.71 -38.15
C ASN A 59 17.05 1.78 -38.49
N GLU A 60 17.13 2.37 -39.66
CA GLU A 60 16.23 3.44 -40.15
C GLU A 60 14.77 3.03 -40.26
N ASN A 61 14.47 1.75 -40.37
CA ASN A 61 13.12 1.22 -40.52
C ASN A 61 12.52 0.74 -39.18
N ALA A 62 13.29 0.80 -38.08
CA ALA A 62 12.86 0.42 -36.75
C ALA A 62 12.53 1.64 -35.89
N GLN A 63 11.72 1.44 -34.87
CA GLN A 63 11.44 2.47 -33.88
C GLN A 63 12.25 2.23 -32.60
N ALA A 64 12.63 3.30 -31.94
CA ALA A 64 13.20 3.20 -30.60
C ALA A 64 12.15 2.64 -29.60
N ARG A 65 12.59 1.83 -28.64
CA ARG A 65 11.75 1.33 -27.58
C ARG A 65 11.91 2.18 -26.33
N TYR A 66 10.84 2.83 -25.96
CA TYR A 66 10.77 3.67 -24.75
C TYR A 66 10.32 2.80 -23.57
N ASN A 67 11.16 2.68 -22.56
CA ASN A 67 10.91 1.76 -21.44
C ASN A 67 10.11 2.43 -20.30
N ARG A 68 9.65 3.66 -20.44
CA ARG A 68 9.06 4.46 -19.37
C ARG A 68 7.94 3.72 -18.62
N SER A 69 6.95 3.18 -19.33
CA SER A 69 5.86 2.44 -18.69
C SER A 69 6.34 1.14 -18.05
N PHE A 70 7.24 0.42 -18.72
CA PHE A 70 7.83 -0.80 -18.19
C PHE A 70 8.64 -0.56 -16.89
N GLU A 71 9.33 0.55 -16.80
CA GLU A 71 10.14 0.90 -15.61
C GLU A 71 9.31 1.50 -14.48
N TYR A 72 8.29 2.31 -14.81
CA TYR A 72 7.60 3.16 -13.85
C TYR A 72 6.25 2.60 -13.38
N ASP A 73 5.47 1.95 -14.25
CA ASP A 73 4.10 1.56 -13.89
C ASP A 73 4.03 0.20 -13.16
N GLY A 74 5.12 -0.55 -13.09
CA GLY A 74 5.16 -1.82 -12.37
C GLY A 74 5.11 -1.64 -10.85
N MET A 75 4.36 -2.49 -10.16
CA MET A 75 4.09 -2.39 -8.73
C MET A 75 5.14 -3.04 -7.81
N GLY A 76 6.23 -3.56 -8.33
CA GLY A 76 7.27 -4.20 -7.53
C GLY A 76 8.44 -3.27 -7.19
N ASP A 77 9.40 -3.79 -6.44
CA ASP A 77 10.57 -3.05 -5.95
C ASP A 77 11.70 -2.80 -6.98
N ARG A 78 11.53 -3.28 -8.21
CA ARG A 78 12.58 -3.24 -9.24
C ARG A 78 13.16 -1.84 -9.46
N TYR A 79 12.30 -0.83 -9.57
CA TYR A 79 12.76 0.54 -9.76
C TYR A 79 13.43 1.11 -8.50
N ALA A 80 12.91 0.79 -7.34
CA ALA A 80 13.54 1.17 -6.07
C ALA A 80 14.93 0.55 -5.95
N ARG A 81 15.12 -0.73 -6.30
CA ARG A 81 16.45 -1.37 -6.33
C ARG A 81 17.39 -0.70 -7.31
N PHE A 82 16.93 -0.37 -8.52
CA PHE A 82 17.74 0.38 -9.48
C PHE A 82 18.25 1.71 -8.89
N LEU A 83 17.38 2.46 -8.21
CA LEU A 83 17.79 3.69 -7.53
C LEU A 83 18.82 3.43 -6.43
N LEU A 84 18.61 2.41 -5.61
CA LEU A 84 19.43 2.11 -4.43
C LEU A 84 20.75 1.42 -4.76
N GLU A 85 20.76 0.56 -5.78
CA GLU A 85 21.92 -0.27 -6.13
C GLU A 85 22.80 0.39 -7.20
N GLU A 86 22.25 1.30 -8.04
CA GLU A 86 22.98 1.88 -9.16
C GLU A 86 23.03 3.41 -9.08
N ILE A 87 21.90 4.12 -9.00
CA ILE A 87 21.86 5.59 -9.13
C ILE A 87 22.42 6.29 -7.88
N ILE A 88 21.91 5.97 -6.70
CA ILE A 88 22.36 6.62 -5.46
C ILE A 88 23.85 6.35 -5.19
N PRO A 89 24.37 5.11 -5.34
CA PRO A 89 25.81 4.86 -5.22
C PRO A 89 26.67 5.64 -6.21
N GLU A 90 26.22 5.81 -7.46
CA GLU A 90 26.95 6.59 -8.46
C GLU A 90 27.04 8.07 -8.07
N VAL A 91 25.93 8.66 -7.63
CA VAL A 91 25.89 10.06 -7.15
C VAL A 91 26.74 10.22 -5.88
N SER A 92 26.72 9.23 -5.00
CA SER A 92 27.46 9.24 -3.73
C SER A 92 28.99 9.20 -3.89
N LYS A 93 29.51 8.83 -5.07
CA LYS A 93 30.95 8.95 -5.37
C LYS A 93 31.42 10.41 -5.38
N SER A 94 30.53 11.33 -5.70
CA SER A 94 30.85 12.76 -5.87
C SER A 94 30.24 13.66 -4.79
N TYR A 95 29.19 13.18 -4.11
CA TYR A 95 28.44 13.98 -3.16
C TYR A 95 28.11 13.19 -1.90
N ASN A 96 28.23 13.86 -0.75
CA ASN A 96 27.90 13.25 0.56
C ASN A 96 26.36 13.27 0.74
N LEU A 97 25.69 12.17 0.37
CA LEU A 97 24.25 12.01 0.55
C LEU A 97 23.94 11.36 1.89
N SER A 98 22.87 11.80 2.54
CA SER A 98 22.34 11.15 3.73
C SER A 98 21.82 9.73 3.42
N THR A 99 22.05 8.82 4.35
CA THR A 99 21.51 7.46 4.34
C THR A 99 20.23 7.33 5.16
N ASP A 100 19.81 8.39 5.88
CA ASP A 100 18.55 8.41 6.61
C ASP A 100 17.37 8.44 5.62
N PRO A 101 16.42 7.49 5.67
CA PRO A 101 15.22 7.51 4.82
C PRO A 101 14.38 8.78 4.99
N ASN A 102 14.45 9.42 6.17
CA ASN A 102 13.77 10.68 6.44
C ASN A 102 14.32 11.86 5.62
N ASP A 103 15.52 11.73 5.07
CA ASP A 103 16.20 12.74 4.27
C ASP A 103 15.98 12.56 2.77
N ARG A 104 15.16 11.59 2.37
CA ARG A 104 14.91 11.28 0.96
C ARG A 104 13.47 11.55 0.55
N LEU A 105 13.33 12.42 -0.47
CA LEU A 105 12.07 12.71 -1.15
C LEU A 105 12.12 12.10 -2.56
N ILE A 106 11.04 11.45 -2.97
CA ILE A 106 10.87 10.94 -4.31
C ILE A 106 9.63 11.56 -4.97
N ALA A 107 9.75 11.98 -6.24
CA ALA A 107 8.73 12.79 -6.88
C ALA A 107 8.53 12.42 -8.34
N GLY A 108 7.30 12.48 -8.83
CA GLY A 108 7.00 12.23 -10.23
C GLY A 108 5.64 12.73 -10.69
N SER A 109 5.40 12.57 -11.97
CA SER A 109 4.16 12.94 -12.63
C SER A 109 3.65 11.80 -13.50
N SER A 110 2.36 11.49 -13.45
CA SER A 110 1.76 10.40 -14.24
C SER A 110 2.38 9.05 -13.86
N SER A 111 2.90 8.27 -14.81
CA SER A 111 3.68 7.06 -14.53
C SER A 111 4.85 7.32 -13.56
N GLY A 112 5.50 8.49 -13.64
CA GLY A 112 6.54 8.87 -12.69
C GLY A 112 6.01 9.06 -11.25
N ALA A 113 4.74 9.43 -11.09
CA ALA A 113 4.12 9.61 -9.79
C ALA A 113 3.81 8.27 -9.11
N ILE A 114 3.23 7.31 -9.84
CA ILE A 114 3.04 5.96 -9.30
C ILE A 114 4.38 5.29 -9.04
N CYS A 115 5.39 5.50 -9.88
CA CYS A 115 6.75 5.03 -9.66
C CYS A 115 7.33 5.55 -8.34
N ALA A 116 7.17 6.85 -8.07
CA ALA A 116 7.60 7.47 -6.82
C ALA A 116 6.88 6.87 -5.60
N PHE A 117 5.57 6.69 -5.71
CA PHE A 117 4.79 6.07 -4.64
C PHE A 117 5.20 4.61 -4.43
N THR A 118 5.32 3.83 -5.51
CA THR A 118 5.74 2.42 -5.47
C THR A 118 7.12 2.26 -4.82
N ALA A 119 8.08 3.10 -5.17
CA ALA A 119 9.41 3.05 -4.57
C ALA A 119 9.37 3.28 -3.05
N ALA A 120 8.59 4.25 -2.58
CA ALA A 120 8.42 4.50 -1.15
C ALA A 120 7.57 3.41 -0.46
N TRP A 121 6.58 2.87 -1.15
CA TRP A 121 5.73 1.78 -0.65
C TRP A 121 6.52 0.49 -0.43
N GLU A 122 7.35 0.11 -1.41
CA GLU A 122 8.18 -1.10 -1.34
C GLU A 122 9.41 -0.95 -0.45
N ARG A 123 9.94 0.28 -0.33
CA ARG A 123 11.15 0.60 0.43
C ARG A 123 10.93 1.78 1.39
N PRO A 124 10.01 1.67 2.38
CA PRO A 124 9.72 2.76 3.31
C PRO A 124 10.90 3.07 4.26
N ASN A 125 11.86 2.15 4.37
CA ASN A 125 13.11 2.34 5.10
C ASN A 125 14.19 3.06 4.26
N GLU A 126 13.83 3.49 3.03
CA GLU A 126 14.71 4.20 2.12
C GLU A 126 14.10 5.52 1.66
N PHE A 127 12.79 5.61 1.52
CA PHE A 127 12.08 6.79 1.03
C PHE A 127 10.87 7.07 1.92
N ARG A 128 10.79 8.28 2.49
CA ARG A 128 9.70 8.65 3.39
C ARG A 128 8.83 9.81 2.92
N ARG A 129 9.22 10.53 1.87
CA ARG A 129 8.45 11.65 1.32
C ARG A 129 8.14 11.42 -0.14
N VAL A 130 6.87 11.54 -0.51
CA VAL A 130 6.38 11.31 -1.87
C VAL A 130 5.61 12.53 -2.36
N PHE A 131 6.03 13.06 -3.51
CA PHE A 131 5.23 14.00 -4.29
C PHE A 131 4.69 13.32 -5.55
N SER A 132 3.37 13.21 -5.64
CA SER A 132 2.64 12.52 -6.71
C SER A 132 1.74 13.52 -7.44
N ALA A 133 2.09 13.88 -8.66
CA ALA A 133 1.28 14.75 -9.52
C ALA A 133 0.59 13.95 -10.63
N VAL A 134 -0.71 14.15 -10.83
CA VAL A 134 -1.54 13.45 -11.83
C VAL A 134 -1.24 11.94 -11.87
N GLY A 135 -1.24 11.30 -10.70
CA GLY A 135 -0.70 9.95 -10.50
C GLY A 135 -1.46 8.86 -11.26
N THR A 136 -0.73 7.92 -11.87
CA THR A 136 -1.28 6.82 -12.66
C THR A 136 -1.77 5.67 -11.77
N TYR A 137 -2.70 5.93 -10.86
CA TYR A 137 -3.32 4.91 -10.01
C TYR A 137 -4.48 4.21 -10.71
N VAL A 138 -4.35 3.98 -12.02
CA VAL A 138 -5.31 3.34 -12.90
C VAL A 138 -4.77 2.00 -13.40
N SER A 139 -5.60 1.23 -14.10
CA SER A 139 -5.32 -0.15 -14.53
C SER A 139 -4.39 -0.22 -15.77
N LEU A 140 -3.23 0.48 -15.75
CA LEU A 140 -2.20 0.29 -16.78
C LEU A 140 -1.34 -0.96 -16.51
N GLN A 141 -0.81 -1.08 -15.31
CA GLN A 141 -0.05 -2.25 -14.84
C GLN A 141 -0.40 -2.57 -13.37
N GLY A 142 -1.68 -2.50 -13.01
CA GLY A 142 -2.16 -2.85 -11.67
C GLY A 142 -2.18 -1.69 -10.67
N GLY A 143 -1.93 -0.44 -11.09
CA GLY A 143 -1.90 0.71 -10.20
C GLY A 143 -3.22 0.99 -9.47
N ASP A 144 -4.33 0.52 -10.00
CA ASP A 144 -5.67 0.58 -9.42
C ASP A 144 -5.85 -0.32 -8.18
N GLU A 145 -4.91 -1.20 -7.90
CA GLU A 145 -4.90 -2.00 -6.66
C GLU A 145 -4.45 -1.20 -5.43
N TYR A 146 -3.67 -0.13 -5.59
CA TYR A 146 -3.12 0.63 -4.46
C TYR A 146 -4.16 1.14 -3.47
N PRO A 147 -5.33 1.68 -3.86
CA PRO A 147 -6.35 2.08 -2.90
C PRO A 147 -6.78 0.95 -1.95
N SER A 148 -6.82 -0.29 -2.44
CA SER A 148 -7.12 -1.47 -1.64
C SER A 148 -5.93 -1.92 -0.79
N LEU A 149 -4.72 -1.94 -1.36
CA LEU A 149 -3.49 -2.33 -0.65
C LEU A 149 -3.22 -1.40 0.53
N VAL A 150 -3.33 -0.09 0.33
CA VAL A 150 -3.14 0.93 1.39
C VAL A 150 -4.07 0.68 2.58
N ARG A 151 -5.29 0.18 2.34
CA ARG A 151 -6.26 -0.12 3.40
C ARG A 151 -6.01 -1.44 4.13
N LYS A 152 -5.33 -2.40 3.49
CA LYS A 152 -5.18 -3.78 3.97
C LYS A 152 -3.84 -4.06 4.64
N PHE A 153 -2.80 -3.33 4.26
CA PHE A 153 -1.46 -3.52 4.80
C PHE A 153 -1.21 -2.60 6.00
N GLU A 154 -0.22 -2.98 6.81
CA GLU A 154 0.28 -2.14 7.89
C GLU A 154 0.75 -0.78 7.37
N ASN A 155 0.52 0.25 8.18
CA ASN A 155 0.91 1.60 7.81
C ASN A 155 2.42 1.75 7.76
N LYS A 156 2.89 2.35 6.67
CA LYS A 156 4.30 2.63 6.45
C LYS A 156 4.63 4.07 6.85
N PRO A 157 5.86 4.37 7.29
CA PRO A 157 6.26 5.72 7.70
C PRO A 157 6.53 6.60 6.49
N ILE A 158 5.52 6.83 5.66
CA ILE A 158 5.60 7.67 4.46
C ILE A 158 4.62 8.84 4.54
N ARG A 159 5.06 10.01 4.08
CA ARG A 159 4.29 11.24 3.92
C ARG A 159 4.03 11.46 2.44
N VAL A 160 2.79 11.69 2.06
CA VAL A 160 2.37 11.75 0.66
C VAL A 160 1.67 13.06 0.34
N PHE A 161 2.11 13.74 -0.72
CA PHE A 161 1.42 14.89 -1.29
C PHE A 161 0.86 14.52 -2.67
N LEU A 162 -0.45 14.62 -2.84
CA LEU A 162 -1.16 14.33 -4.09
C LEU A 162 -1.57 15.62 -4.79
N GLN A 163 -1.42 15.67 -6.10
CA GLN A 163 -1.98 16.73 -6.94
C GLN A 163 -2.66 16.13 -8.17
N ASP A 164 -3.88 16.62 -8.46
CA ASP A 164 -4.59 16.26 -9.68
C ASP A 164 -5.57 17.37 -10.08
N GLY A 165 -6.22 17.20 -11.23
CA GLY A 165 -7.25 18.09 -11.75
C GLY A 165 -8.46 17.33 -12.29
N SER A 166 -9.65 17.94 -12.13
CA SER A 166 -10.94 17.31 -12.48
C SER A 166 -11.13 17.03 -13.98
N ASN A 167 -10.30 17.63 -14.84
CA ASN A 167 -10.29 17.39 -16.28
C ASN A 167 -9.10 16.53 -16.72
N ASP A 168 -8.57 15.68 -15.82
CA ASP A 168 -7.52 14.73 -16.16
C ASP A 168 -8.04 13.61 -17.07
N LEU A 169 -7.14 12.73 -17.52
CA LEU A 169 -7.45 11.66 -18.47
C LEU A 169 -8.57 10.75 -17.94
N ASP A 170 -9.48 10.42 -18.83
CA ASP A 170 -10.48 9.37 -18.67
C ASP A 170 -10.45 8.50 -19.95
N ILE A 171 -9.76 7.35 -19.87
CA ILE A 171 -9.46 6.49 -21.01
C ILE A 171 -9.67 5.01 -20.64
N TYR A 172 -9.34 4.09 -21.55
CA TYR A 172 -9.53 2.64 -21.36
C TYR A 172 -8.92 2.08 -20.05
N ALA A 173 -7.89 2.72 -19.51
CA ALA A 173 -7.24 2.28 -18.27
C ALA A 173 -7.94 2.81 -17.01
N GLY A 174 -8.90 3.72 -17.16
CA GLY A 174 -9.65 4.34 -16.07
C GLY A 174 -9.58 5.86 -16.08
N SER A 175 -10.21 6.47 -15.10
CA SER A 175 -10.18 7.91 -14.84
C SER A 175 -9.11 8.26 -13.81
N TRP A 176 -8.12 9.07 -14.20
CA TRP A 176 -7.06 9.54 -13.29
C TRP A 176 -7.64 10.31 -12.12
N TRP A 177 -8.60 11.21 -12.40
CA TRP A 177 -9.29 11.99 -11.37
C TRP A 177 -9.91 11.12 -10.27
N VAL A 178 -10.69 10.12 -10.67
CA VAL A 178 -11.33 9.19 -9.72
C VAL A 178 -10.29 8.36 -8.97
N ALA A 179 -9.27 7.89 -9.67
CA ALA A 179 -8.20 7.07 -9.09
C ALA A 179 -7.39 7.83 -8.03
N ASN A 180 -7.03 9.10 -8.29
CA ASN A 180 -6.32 9.93 -7.31
C ASN A 180 -7.21 10.26 -6.09
N GLN A 181 -8.51 10.45 -6.26
CA GLN A 181 -9.43 10.59 -5.14
C GLN A 181 -9.55 9.31 -4.31
N ALA A 182 -9.58 8.14 -4.96
CA ALA A 182 -9.59 6.84 -4.30
C ALA A 182 -8.29 6.63 -3.48
N MET A 183 -7.14 7.01 -4.03
CA MET A 183 -5.87 7.01 -3.30
C MET A 183 -5.92 7.91 -2.07
N LEU A 184 -6.37 9.16 -2.21
CA LEU A 184 -6.52 10.06 -1.07
C LEU A 184 -7.44 9.48 0.01
N SER A 185 -8.59 8.95 -0.41
CA SER A 185 -9.55 8.32 0.49
C SER A 185 -8.91 7.17 1.28
N SER A 186 -8.11 6.35 0.61
CA SER A 186 -7.46 5.20 1.22
C SER A 186 -6.32 5.58 2.16
N LEU A 187 -5.49 6.56 1.77
CA LEU A 187 -4.43 7.09 2.63
C LEU A 187 -5.01 7.73 3.90
N LYS A 188 -6.08 8.52 3.78
CA LYS A 188 -6.79 9.10 4.94
C LYS A 188 -7.41 8.02 5.83
N PHE A 189 -8.09 7.04 5.22
CA PHE A 189 -8.69 5.92 5.97
C PHE A 189 -7.65 5.14 6.78
N SER A 190 -6.46 4.98 6.25
CA SER A 190 -5.36 4.28 6.93
C SER A 190 -4.55 5.19 7.87
N GLY A 191 -4.89 6.47 7.97
CA GLY A 191 -4.21 7.40 8.87
C GLY A 191 -2.82 7.84 8.40
N TYR A 192 -2.53 7.75 7.10
CA TYR A 192 -1.28 8.28 6.56
C TYR A 192 -1.24 9.81 6.67
N ASP A 193 -0.03 10.33 6.82
CA ASP A 193 0.24 11.76 6.72
C ASP A 193 0.16 12.17 5.25
N VAL A 194 -1.02 12.66 4.84
CA VAL A 194 -1.35 12.99 3.45
C VAL A 194 -1.95 14.37 3.30
N ALA A 195 -1.45 15.13 2.34
CA ALA A 195 -2.08 16.35 1.84
C ALA A 195 -2.37 16.24 0.34
N HIS A 196 -3.25 17.11 -0.15
CA HIS A 196 -3.58 17.17 -1.56
C HIS A 196 -3.96 18.58 -1.99
N VAL A 197 -3.78 18.84 -3.27
CA VAL A 197 -4.31 20.03 -3.93
C VAL A 197 -5.00 19.58 -5.21
N TRP A 198 -6.30 19.79 -5.29
CA TRP A 198 -7.13 19.52 -6.46
C TRP A 198 -7.36 20.81 -7.26
N GLY A 199 -7.43 20.69 -8.56
CA GLY A 199 -7.75 21.79 -9.49
C GLY A 199 -8.68 21.35 -10.60
N GLU A 200 -8.89 22.23 -11.58
CA GLU A 200 -9.70 21.97 -12.78
C GLU A 200 -8.83 21.63 -14.01
N GLY A 201 -7.51 21.48 -13.83
CA GLY A 201 -6.58 21.18 -14.92
C GLY A 201 -6.73 19.76 -15.47
N GLY A 202 -6.17 19.54 -16.65
CA GLY A 202 -6.02 18.22 -17.26
C GLY A 202 -4.62 17.62 -17.00
N HIS A 203 -4.29 16.56 -17.74
CA HIS A 203 -3.05 15.78 -17.60
C HIS A 203 -1.79 16.56 -18.02
N ASN A 204 -1.42 17.56 -17.24
CA ASN A 204 -0.24 18.40 -17.54
C ASN A 204 0.42 18.97 -16.28
N GLY A 205 1.62 19.52 -16.47
CA GLY A 205 2.45 20.02 -15.36
C GLY A 205 2.14 21.44 -14.89
N LYS A 206 1.15 22.17 -15.43
CA LYS A 206 0.93 23.58 -15.07
C LYS A 206 0.58 23.76 -13.60
N HIS A 207 -0.38 23.00 -13.12
CA HIS A 207 -0.84 23.09 -11.74
C HIS A 207 0.21 22.57 -10.77
N SER A 208 0.80 21.41 -11.03
CA SER A 208 1.86 20.84 -10.17
C SER A 208 3.10 21.78 -10.09
N THR A 209 3.44 22.49 -11.17
CA THR A 209 4.50 23.49 -11.14
C THR A 209 4.15 24.68 -10.26
N ALA A 210 2.90 25.16 -10.34
CA ALA A 210 2.46 26.33 -9.57
C ALA A 210 2.47 26.06 -8.06
N ILE A 211 2.06 24.86 -7.64
CA ILE A 211 1.97 24.48 -6.22
C ILE A 211 3.26 23.87 -5.66
N MET A 212 4.28 23.63 -6.48
CA MET A 212 5.51 22.95 -6.09
C MET A 212 6.18 23.56 -4.84
N PRO A 213 6.32 24.89 -4.71
CA PRO A 213 6.92 25.47 -3.51
C PRO A 213 6.16 25.10 -2.23
N ASP A 214 4.83 25.14 -2.26
CA ASP A 214 4.01 24.85 -1.07
C ASP A 214 3.97 23.35 -0.77
N ALA A 215 3.95 22.52 -1.82
CA ALA A 215 4.05 21.07 -1.67
C ALA A 215 5.38 20.66 -1.02
N LEU A 216 6.50 21.25 -1.43
CA LEU A 216 7.82 20.99 -0.83
C LEU A 216 7.89 21.46 0.61
N ARG A 217 7.39 22.66 0.94
CA ARG A 217 7.30 23.12 2.35
C ARG A 217 6.49 22.16 3.19
N TRP A 218 5.35 21.67 2.67
CA TRP A 218 4.54 20.72 3.39
C TRP A 218 5.22 19.37 3.57
N LEU A 219 5.91 18.85 2.56
CA LEU A 219 6.64 17.58 2.62
C LEU A 219 7.80 17.64 3.61
N TRP A 220 8.47 18.79 3.73
CA TRP A 220 9.61 19.00 4.61
C TRP A 220 9.24 19.67 5.94
N ARG A 221 7.95 19.94 6.20
CA ARG A 221 7.53 20.48 7.48
C ARG A 221 7.99 19.59 8.63
N ASP A 222 8.27 20.18 9.75
CA ASP A 222 8.73 19.50 10.97
C ASP A 222 10.10 18.80 10.84
N TYR A 223 10.79 18.96 9.72
CA TYR A 223 12.15 18.43 9.57
C TYR A 223 13.09 19.05 10.63
N PRO A 224 13.93 18.27 11.33
CA PRO A 224 14.30 16.87 11.07
C PRO A 224 13.48 15.79 11.78
N GLU A 225 12.33 16.10 12.33
CA GLU A 225 11.44 15.13 12.97
C GLU A 225 11.20 13.92 12.05
N GLN A 226 11.30 12.70 12.64
CA GLN A 226 11.10 11.46 11.89
C GLN A 226 9.62 11.27 11.53
N ILE A 227 9.35 10.96 10.27
CA ILE A 227 8.01 10.55 9.84
C ILE A 227 7.71 9.17 10.43
N LYS A 228 6.61 9.08 11.18
CA LYS A 228 6.14 7.86 11.82
C LYS A 228 4.99 7.23 11.01
N PRO A 229 4.79 5.91 11.11
CA PRO A 229 3.57 5.30 10.58
C PRO A 229 2.35 5.98 11.20
N GLY A 230 1.36 6.27 10.36
CA GLY A 230 0.08 6.77 10.85
C GLY A 230 -0.67 5.71 11.65
N ALA A 231 -1.50 6.15 12.58
CA ALA A 231 -2.43 5.25 13.26
C ALA A 231 -3.70 5.09 12.40
N PRO A 232 -4.18 3.87 12.15
CA PRO A 232 -5.48 3.68 11.53
C PRO A 232 -6.57 4.30 12.42
N PRO A 233 -7.67 4.81 11.82
CA PRO A 233 -8.77 5.34 12.63
C PRO A 233 -9.35 4.23 13.52
N GLU A 234 -9.86 4.61 14.68
CA GLU A 234 -10.40 3.70 15.71
C GLU A 234 -11.36 2.62 15.18
N ARG A 235 -12.10 2.93 14.11
CA ARG A 235 -13.00 1.96 13.44
C ARG A 235 -12.32 0.69 12.92
N ARG A 236 -11.00 0.71 12.71
CA ARG A 236 -10.25 -0.50 12.35
C ARG A 236 -10.00 -1.41 13.54
N THR A 237 -10.08 -0.87 14.74
CA THR A 237 -9.81 -1.57 16.00
C THR A 237 -11.06 -2.02 16.73
N GLU A 238 -12.26 -1.76 16.19
CA GLU A 238 -13.52 -2.26 16.77
C GLU A 238 -13.59 -3.80 16.87
N LEU A 239 -12.80 -4.49 16.05
CA LEU A 239 -12.68 -5.96 16.08
C LEU A 239 -11.43 -6.45 16.84
N LEU A 240 -10.52 -5.54 17.21
CA LEU A 240 -9.29 -5.86 17.92
C LEU A 240 -9.25 -5.07 19.21
N ILE A 241 -8.83 -5.70 20.30
CA ILE A 241 -8.61 -5.01 21.57
C ILE A 241 -7.31 -4.22 21.46
N PRO A 242 -7.33 -2.88 21.65
CA PRO A 242 -6.13 -2.06 21.54
C PRO A 242 -5.02 -2.55 22.49
N GLY A 243 -3.84 -2.81 21.92
CA GLY A 243 -2.68 -3.27 22.68
C GLY A 243 -2.60 -4.79 22.87
N GLU A 244 -3.56 -5.53 22.35
CA GLU A 244 -3.51 -6.99 22.30
C GLU A 244 -3.18 -7.48 20.89
N ASP A 245 -2.52 -8.65 20.81
CA ASP A 245 -2.14 -9.32 19.56
C ASP A 245 -2.90 -10.65 19.44
N TRP A 246 -2.65 -11.37 18.37
CA TRP A 246 -3.23 -12.70 18.16
C TRP A 246 -2.76 -13.66 19.25
N GLU A 247 -3.71 -14.34 19.87
CA GLU A 247 -3.45 -15.39 20.86
C GLU A 247 -3.69 -16.76 20.24
N LEU A 248 -2.73 -17.69 20.40
CA LEU A 248 -2.88 -19.07 19.99
C LEU A 248 -3.74 -19.81 21.01
N VAL A 249 -5.03 -20.01 20.70
CA VAL A 249 -5.99 -20.68 21.58
C VAL A 249 -5.83 -22.20 21.60
N SER A 250 -5.47 -22.80 20.45
CA SER A 250 -5.34 -24.27 20.33
C SER A 250 -4.38 -24.64 19.20
N SER A 251 -3.74 -25.81 19.34
CA SER A 251 -2.80 -26.36 18.37
C SER A 251 -2.99 -27.87 18.20
N GLY A 252 -2.29 -28.47 17.22
CA GLY A 252 -2.34 -29.91 16.96
C GLY A 252 -3.52 -30.36 16.08
N HIS A 253 -4.21 -29.41 15.44
CA HIS A 253 -5.25 -29.67 14.45
C HIS A 253 -4.64 -29.84 13.05
N GLN A 254 -5.32 -30.59 12.17
CA GLN A 254 -4.84 -30.79 10.80
C GLN A 254 -5.36 -29.72 9.85
N TYR A 255 -6.67 -29.38 9.92
CA TYR A 255 -7.28 -28.34 9.10
C TYR A 255 -8.47 -27.71 9.82
N THR A 256 -8.22 -26.61 10.53
CA THR A 256 -9.28 -25.87 11.23
C THR A 256 -10.07 -25.00 10.27
N ASP A 257 -11.40 -25.02 10.39
CA ASP A 257 -12.32 -24.29 9.52
C ASP A 257 -13.61 -23.91 10.28
N SER A 258 -14.30 -22.89 9.73
CA SER A 258 -15.69 -22.57 10.06
C SER A 258 -15.95 -22.29 11.55
N PRO A 259 -15.37 -21.25 12.15
CA PRO A 259 -15.73 -20.89 13.52
C PRO A 259 -17.19 -20.42 13.60
N ALA A 260 -17.92 -20.92 14.60
CA ALA A 260 -19.31 -20.54 14.90
C ALA A 260 -19.46 -20.25 16.39
N VAL A 261 -20.28 -19.27 16.75
CA VAL A 261 -20.49 -18.85 18.14
C VAL A 261 -21.92 -19.18 18.57
N ASN A 262 -22.07 -19.83 19.73
CA ASN A 262 -23.38 -20.09 20.32
C ASN A 262 -23.89 -18.86 21.12
N ALA A 263 -25.13 -18.94 21.59
CA ALA A 263 -25.74 -17.87 22.37
C ALA A 263 -25.04 -17.61 23.73
N ALA A 264 -24.24 -18.53 24.23
CA ALA A 264 -23.44 -18.36 25.44
C ALA A 264 -22.07 -17.70 25.18
N GLY A 265 -21.70 -17.46 23.91
CA GLY A 265 -20.42 -16.91 23.55
C GLY A 265 -19.30 -17.94 23.35
N GLU A 266 -19.61 -19.24 23.47
CA GLU A 266 -18.61 -20.29 23.21
C GLU A 266 -18.38 -20.46 21.71
N VAL A 267 -17.12 -20.65 21.27
CA VAL A 267 -16.74 -20.77 19.88
C VAL A 267 -16.53 -22.22 19.49
N PHE A 268 -17.24 -22.67 18.48
CA PHE A 268 -17.09 -24.00 17.89
C PHE A 268 -16.32 -23.92 16.58
N PHE A 269 -15.43 -24.87 16.32
CA PHE A 269 -14.71 -24.95 15.05
C PHE A 269 -14.52 -26.41 14.62
N ALA A 270 -14.47 -26.65 13.33
CA ALA A 270 -14.25 -27.97 12.77
C ALA A 270 -12.77 -28.22 12.47
N ASP A 271 -12.28 -29.43 12.73
CA ASP A 271 -11.09 -29.98 12.07
C ASP A 271 -11.57 -30.88 10.93
N ARG A 272 -11.52 -30.37 9.71
CA ARG A 272 -12.12 -31.01 8.53
C ARG A 272 -11.47 -32.35 8.17
N GLU A 273 -10.20 -32.53 8.46
CA GLU A 273 -9.47 -33.76 8.13
C GLU A 273 -9.78 -34.88 9.11
N THR A 274 -9.96 -34.57 10.38
CA THR A 274 -10.30 -35.55 11.42
C THR A 274 -11.80 -35.75 11.58
N GLY A 275 -12.59 -34.75 11.16
CA GLY A 275 -14.06 -34.70 11.40
C GLY A 275 -14.43 -34.27 12.81
N ASP A 276 -13.48 -33.88 13.62
CA ASP A 276 -13.71 -33.43 14.97
C ASP A 276 -14.23 -31.99 14.99
N ILE A 277 -15.24 -31.75 15.81
CA ILE A 277 -15.71 -30.41 16.15
C ILE A 277 -15.26 -30.13 17.58
N HIS A 278 -14.57 -29.03 17.74
CA HIS A 278 -14.04 -28.53 19.02
C HIS A 278 -14.87 -27.36 19.52
N VAL A 279 -14.87 -27.15 20.83
CA VAL A 279 -15.46 -25.98 21.49
C VAL A 279 -14.41 -25.29 22.34
N VAL A 280 -14.31 -23.96 22.17
CA VAL A 280 -13.58 -23.06 23.04
C VAL A 280 -14.57 -22.41 23.99
N LYS A 281 -14.43 -22.65 25.28
CA LYS A 281 -15.27 -22.08 26.33
C LYS A 281 -14.83 -20.66 26.67
N LEU A 282 -15.66 -19.94 27.42
CA LEU A 282 -15.37 -18.56 27.84
C LEU A 282 -14.12 -18.43 28.74
N ASP A 283 -13.68 -19.49 29.37
CA ASP A 283 -12.46 -19.57 30.17
C ASP A 283 -11.22 -19.93 29.34
N GLY A 284 -11.36 -20.00 28.01
CA GLY A 284 -10.30 -20.38 27.09
C GLY A 284 -10.01 -21.88 26.98
N GLN A 285 -10.70 -22.73 27.76
CA GLN A 285 -10.52 -24.18 27.65
C GLN A 285 -11.05 -24.70 26.32
N VAL A 286 -10.23 -25.50 25.63
CA VAL A 286 -10.58 -26.15 24.38
C VAL A 286 -10.83 -27.65 24.63
N SER A 287 -11.94 -28.14 24.14
CA SER A 287 -12.29 -29.55 24.23
C SER A 287 -13.00 -30.05 22.97
N LYS A 288 -12.90 -31.34 22.71
CA LYS A 288 -13.66 -31.96 21.64
C LYS A 288 -15.14 -32.00 22.03
N PHE A 289 -15.98 -31.43 21.16
CA PHE A 289 -17.44 -31.49 21.30
C PHE A 289 -18.00 -32.81 20.77
N THR A 290 -17.66 -33.13 19.50
CA THR A 290 -18.10 -34.40 18.87
C THR A 290 -17.20 -34.74 17.68
N ASN A 291 -17.37 -35.91 17.08
CA ASN A 291 -16.88 -36.23 15.74
C ASN A 291 -18.10 -36.36 14.80
N ALA A 292 -18.15 -35.49 13.81
CA ALA A 292 -19.24 -35.44 12.83
C ALA A 292 -18.91 -36.11 11.49
N GLY A 293 -17.68 -36.62 11.36
CA GLY A 293 -17.15 -37.23 10.14
C GLY A 293 -16.29 -36.27 9.32
N THR A 294 -15.30 -36.80 8.59
CA THR A 294 -14.36 -36.04 7.78
C THR A 294 -15.07 -35.22 6.71
N GLY A 295 -14.57 -34.01 6.48
CA GLY A 295 -15.14 -33.07 5.52
C GLY A 295 -16.32 -32.24 6.06
N ILE A 296 -16.57 -32.26 7.37
CA ILE A 296 -17.50 -31.32 8.01
C ILE A 296 -16.91 -29.89 8.03
N GLY A 297 -17.73 -28.91 7.71
CA GLY A 297 -17.34 -27.48 7.72
C GLY A 297 -18.57 -26.59 7.57
N GLY A 298 -18.38 -25.30 7.28
CA GLY A 298 -19.49 -24.36 7.15
C GLY A 298 -20.38 -24.30 8.38
N LEU A 299 -19.79 -24.31 9.59
CA LEU A 299 -20.53 -24.36 10.85
C LEU A 299 -21.30 -23.07 11.10
N MET A 300 -22.53 -23.18 11.59
CA MET A 300 -23.36 -22.05 11.97
C MET A 300 -24.42 -22.48 12.99
N PHE A 301 -24.65 -21.66 14.02
CA PHE A 301 -25.80 -21.89 14.92
C PHE A 301 -27.07 -21.35 14.29
N GLY A 302 -28.10 -22.16 14.27
CA GLY A 302 -29.45 -21.78 13.88
C GLY A 302 -30.17 -20.99 14.97
N ALA A 303 -31.31 -20.37 14.63
CA ALA A 303 -32.16 -19.66 15.58
C ALA A 303 -32.77 -20.61 16.65
N ASP A 304 -32.76 -21.90 16.40
CA ASP A 304 -33.18 -22.98 17.32
C ASP A 304 -32.08 -23.39 18.31
N GLY A 305 -30.89 -22.76 18.20
CA GLY A 305 -29.72 -23.04 19.04
C GLY A 305 -28.97 -24.33 18.68
N LEU A 306 -29.31 -24.99 17.57
CA LEU A 306 -28.61 -26.17 17.09
C LEU A 306 -27.45 -25.77 16.17
N LEU A 307 -26.38 -26.56 16.18
CA LEU A 307 -25.23 -26.34 15.32
C LEU A 307 -25.45 -27.03 13.97
N TYR A 308 -25.49 -26.25 12.90
CA TYR A 308 -25.58 -26.74 11.52
C TYR A 308 -24.20 -26.79 10.89
N GLY A 309 -24.01 -27.74 9.97
CA GLY A 309 -22.76 -27.87 9.23
C GLY A 309 -22.97 -28.45 7.84
N CYS A 310 -22.07 -28.08 6.91
CA CYS A 310 -21.98 -28.71 5.61
C CYS A 310 -21.08 -29.94 5.68
N HIS A 311 -21.59 -31.09 5.31
CA HIS A 311 -20.81 -32.33 5.25
C HIS A 311 -20.47 -32.69 3.81
N ARG A 312 -19.27 -32.25 3.37
CA ARG A 312 -18.85 -32.40 1.98
C ARG A 312 -18.79 -33.85 1.52
N GLY A 313 -18.28 -34.75 2.38
CA GLY A 313 -18.15 -36.18 2.06
C GLY A 313 -19.49 -36.86 1.83
N GLU A 314 -20.51 -36.51 2.64
CA GLU A 314 -21.86 -37.05 2.55
C GLU A 314 -22.80 -36.25 1.64
N LYS A 315 -22.30 -35.13 1.07
CA LYS A 315 -23.09 -34.19 0.25
C LYS A 315 -24.40 -33.79 0.96
N SER A 316 -24.30 -33.37 2.21
CA SER A 316 -25.47 -33.13 3.06
C SER A 316 -25.29 -31.89 3.94
N ILE A 317 -26.40 -31.30 4.35
CA ILE A 317 -26.43 -30.37 5.48
C ILE A 317 -26.88 -31.18 6.69
N VAL A 318 -26.11 -31.11 7.74
CA VAL A 318 -26.37 -31.78 8.99
C VAL A 318 -26.65 -30.78 10.11
N ARG A 319 -27.35 -31.22 11.15
CA ARG A 319 -27.45 -30.48 12.41
C ARG A 319 -26.99 -31.36 13.57
N LEU A 320 -26.49 -30.71 14.58
CA LEU A 320 -25.94 -31.33 15.77
C LEU A 320 -26.69 -30.75 16.99
N ASN A 321 -27.20 -31.66 17.83
CA ASN A 321 -27.84 -31.26 19.08
C ASN A 321 -26.79 -30.97 20.18
N ALA A 322 -27.21 -30.54 21.36
CA ALA A 322 -26.33 -30.21 22.49
C ALA A 322 -25.46 -31.38 22.98
N LYS A 323 -25.78 -32.62 22.60
CA LYS A 323 -24.95 -33.80 22.89
C LYS A 323 -23.98 -34.15 21.78
N GLY A 324 -23.98 -33.39 20.66
CA GLY A 324 -23.16 -33.66 19.47
C GLY A 324 -23.71 -34.78 18.58
N GLU A 325 -24.98 -35.20 18.78
CA GLU A 325 -25.62 -36.19 17.93
C GLU A 325 -26.00 -35.56 16.59
N LYS A 326 -25.57 -36.21 15.48
CA LYS A 326 -25.73 -35.72 14.11
C LYS A 326 -27.02 -36.21 13.48
N GLU A 327 -27.75 -35.32 12.82
CA GLU A 327 -28.92 -35.62 12.00
C GLU A 327 -28.78 -34.94 10.63
N THR A 328 -29.11 -35.64 9.56
CA THR A 328 -29.13 -35.08 8.21
C THR A 328 -30.43 -34.29 8.00
N VAL A 329 -30.28 -33.00 7.67
CA VAL A 329 -31.40 -32.09 7.39
C VAL A 329 -31.71 -32.05 5.90
N VAL A 330 -30.66 -31.99 5.07
CA VAL A 330 -30.75 -31.99 3.60
C VAL A 330 -29.73 -32.98 3.05
N ALA A 331 -30.18 -33.89 2.22
CA ALA A 331 -29.32 -34.85 1.50
C ALA A 331 -29.14 -34.45 0.04
N ASP A 332 -28.15 -35.06 -0.61
CA ASP A 332 -27.85 -34.90 -2.05
C ASP A 332 -27.65 -33.42 -2.50
N THR A 333 -27.03 -32.62 -1.63
CA THR A 333 -26.74 -31.22 -1.91
C THR A 333 -25.23 -30.97 -2.01
N THR A 334 -24.84 -30.03 -2.88
CA THR A 334 -23.47 -29.51 -2.91
C THR A 334 -23.38 -28.33 -1.94
N CYS A 335 -22.58 -28.48 -0.90
CA CYS A 335 -22.30 -27.41 0.04
C CYS A 335 -20.78 -27.21 0.18
N ASN A 336 -20.39 -25.95 0.28
CA ASN A 336 -19.00 -25.53 0.51
C ASN A 336 -18.82 -25.11 1.96
#